data_84fd50a584428dce032a789e0edc9ac0
#
_entry.id   84fd50a584428dce032a789e0edc9ac0
#
_cell.length_a   1.000
_cell.length_b   1.000
_cell.length_c   1.000
_cell.angle_alpha   90.00
_cell.angle_beta   90.00
_cell.angle_gamma   90.00
#
_symmetry.space_group_name_H-M   'P 1'
#
loop_
_entity.id
_entity.type
_entity.pdbx_description
1 polymer ?
#
loop_
_entity_poly.entity_id
_entity_poly.type
_entity_poly.pdbx_seq_one_letter_code
_entity_poly.pdbx_strand_id
1 'polypeptide(L)'
;MTETSPRQVRRTLSRDIPRLMQLFDLARQTMRADGNLSQWSGGYPDEAAIRRDIRRKVSYVILEGRKLIGTFAFIPGAEPTYRRIYRGHWLDRETPYGTIHRIAGDPAFKGVFATCLTWCWEHLPNIRIDTHRDNRIMRHILESEGFSYCGIIYLLDGAERLAFQKIADVERLRKDAKLVLPARCGALAERYGFTYNKVFIKHNRSNWGSCSAKKNLNLNLNLVRLPAELRDYVILHELCHLRQMNHGPEFHTMLESLCVDLLGDRIPDRPLHVALRRRLRSYGLV
;
A
#
# COMPACT_ATOMS: atom_id res chain seq x y z
N MET A 1 12.28 -28.46 7.92
CA MET A 1 11.44 -27.28 7.53
C MET A 1 12.40 -26.09 7.45
N THR A 2 12.75 -25.65 6.25
CA THR A 2 13.63 -24.48 6.05
C THR A 2 12.85 -23.24 6.47
N GLU A 3 13.31 -22.58 7.54
CA GLU A 3 12.81 -21.24 7.90
C GLU A 3 12.93 -20.32 6.69
N THR A 4 11.79 -19.90 6.14
CA THR A 4 11.78 -18.91 5.09
C THR A 4 12.15 -17.57 5.69
N SER A 5 13.25 -17.00 5.24
CA SER A 5 13.65 -15.64 5.65
C SER A 5 12.52 -14.64 5.42
N PRO A 6 12.31 -13.66 6.32
CA PRO A 6 11.24 -12.69 6.16
C PRO A 6 11.40 -11.92 4.84
N ARG A 7 10.28 -11.74 4.14
CA ARG A 7 10.26 -10.98 2.89
C ARG A 7 10.19 -9.48 3.17
N GLN A 8 10.91 -8.73 2.36
CA GLN A 8 10.95 -7.27 2.42
C GLN A 8 10.62 -6.68 1.05
N VAL A 9 9.86 -5.59 1.05
CA VAL A 9 9.59 -4.80 -0.15
C VAL A 9 10.28 -3.45 -0.01
N ARG A 10 11.06 -3.07 -1.03
CA ARG A 10 11.70 -1.76 -1.10
C ARG A 10 11.62 -1.19 -2.50
N ARG A 11 11.87 0.11 -2.64
CA ARG A 11 12.02 0.75 -3.95
C ARG A 11 13.17 0.13 -4.74
N THR A 12 12.95 0.01 -6.04
CA THR A 12 13.97 -0.43 -7.00
C THR A 12 15.09 0.60 -7.09
N LEU A 13 16.32 0.13 -7.12
CA LEU A 13 17.52 0.93 -7.37
C LEU A 13 18.07 0.59 -8.77
N SER A 14 18.86 1.49 -9.37
CA SER A 14 19.42 1.26 -10.71
C SER A 14 20.27 -0.02 -10.79
N ARG A 15 20.96 -0.39 -9.70
CA ARG A 15 21.74 -1.63 -9.60
C ARG A 15 20.90 -2.92 -9.66
N ASP A 16 19.59 -2.83 -9.42
CA ASP A 16 18.70 -3.99 -9.46
C ASP A 16 18.27 -4.35 -10.90
N ILE A 17 18.40 -3.40 -11.85
CA ILE A 17 17.89 -3.53 -13.22
C ILE A 17 18.31 -4.85 -13.91
N PRO A 18 19.58 -5.30 -13.86
CA PRO A 18 19.97 -6.55 -14.52
C PRO A 18 19.16 -7.75 -13.99
N ARG A 19 18.90 -7.80 -12.68
CA ARG A 19 18.08 -8.88 -12.09
C ARG A 19 16.61 -8.75 -12.48
N LEU A 20 16.08 -7.53 -12.55
CA LEU A 20 14.70 -7.31 -13.01
C LEU A 20 14.50 -7.81 -14.45
N MET A 21 15.45 -7.53 -15.34
CA MET A 21 15.36 -7.98 -16.72
C MET A 21 15.34 -9.52 -16.80
N GLN A 22 16.14 -10.22 -15.98
CA GLN A 22 16.06 -11.68 -15.86
C GLN A 22 14.68 -12.16 -15.40
N LEU A 23 14.07 -11.50 -14.40
CA LEU A 23 12.74 -11.85 -13.92
C LEU A 23 11.67 -11.64 -15.00
N PHE A 24 11.78 -10.59 -15.81
CA PHE A 24 10.86 -10.36 -16.93
C PHE A 24 11.06 -11.41 -18.05
N ASP A 25 12.30 -11.86 -18.30
CA ASP A 25 12.56 -12.94 -19.23
C ASP A 25 11.91 -14.25 -18.75
N LEU A 26 12.08 -14.62 -17.49
CA LEU A 26 11.43 -15.78 -16.88
C LEU A 26 9.91 -15.69 -16.97
N ALA A 27 9.34 -14.54 -16.67
CA ALA A 27 7.89 -14.31 -16.78
C ALA A 27 7.39 -14.44 -18.21
N ARG A 28 8.12 -13.91 -19.21
CA ARG A 28 7.79 -14.09 -20.64
C ARG A 28 7.86 -15.55 -21.05
N GLN A 29 8.87 -16.29 -20.61
CA GLN A 29 8.98 -17.74 -20.87
C GLN A 29 7.79 -18.50 -20.28
N THR A 30 7.43 -18.22 -19.04
CA THR A 30 6.28 -18.84 -18.36
C THR A 30 4.97 -18.54 -19.11
N MET A 31 4.73 -17.29 -19.49
CA MET A 31 3.53 -16.91 -20.25
C MET A 31 3.45 -17.62 -21.61
N ARG A 32 4.57 -17.69 -22.34
CA ARG A 32 4.62 -18.40 -23.63
C ARG A 32 4.36 -19.89 -23.49
N ALA A 33 4.94 -20.53 -22.47
CA ALA A 33 4.70 -21.93 -22.17
C ALA A 33 3.22 -22.23 -21.84
N ASP A 34 2.49 -21.25 -21.25
CA ASP A 34 1.05 -21.35 -20.97
C ASP A 34 0.16 -20.88 -22.15
N GLY A 35 0.74 -20.61 -23.32
CA GLY A 35 0.01 -20.22 -24.53
C GLY A 35 -0.29 -18.72 -24.66
N ASN A 36 0.16 -17.88 -23.76
CA ASN A 36 0.04 -16.43 -23.85
C ASN A 36 1.22 -15.84 -24.67
N LEU A 37 1.04 -15.74 -25.97
CA LEU A 37 2.10 -15.30 -26.90
C LEU A 37 2.12 -13.78 -27.10
N SER A 38 1.04 -13.08 -26.80
CA SER A 38 0.81 -11.67 -27.15
C SER A 38 1.14 -10.70 -26.02
N GLN A 39 0.96 -11.09 -24.77
CA GLN A 39 1.30 -10.22 -23.64
C GLN A 39 2.83 -10.14 -23.50
N TRP A 40 3.33 -8.91 -23.35
CA TRP A 40 4.75 -8.61 -23.24
C TRP A 40 5.58 -9.06 -24.47
N SER A 41 4.98 -8.99 -25.64
CA SER A 41 5.68 -9.16 -26.92
C SER A 41 6.68 -8.00 -27.17
N GLY A 42 7.59 -8.17 -28.11
CA GLY A 42 8.55 -7.13 -28.48
C GLY A 42 9.55 -6.74 -27.39
N GLY A 43 9.80 -7.63 -26.40
CA GLY A 43 10.78 -7.34 -25.34
C GLY A 43 10.28 -6.47 -24.19
N TYR A 44 8.99 -6.10 -24.18
CA TYR A 44 8.40 -5.39 -23.04
C TYR A 44 8.25 -6.30 -21.82
N PRO A 45 8.41 -5.83 -20.58
CA PRO A 45 8.97 -4.53 -20.18
C PRO A 45 10.47 -4.45 -20.52
N ASP A 46 10.88 -3.34 -21.15
CA ASP A 46 12.27 -3.04 -21.46
C ASP A 46 12.96 -2.24 -20.33
N GLU A 47 14.26 -2.09 -20.42
CA GLU A 47 15.04 -1.32 -19.43
C GLU A 47 14.59 0.14 -19.36
N ALA A 48 14.18 0.73 -20.49
CA ALA A 48 13.71 2.11 -20.53
C ALA A 48 12.41 2.30 -19.73
N ALA A 49 11.49 1.34 -19.79
CA ALA A 49 10.28 1.32 -18.98
C ALA A 49 10.62 1.26 -17.48
N ILE A 50 11.55 0.38 -17.10
CA ILE A 50 11.97 0.24 -15.70
C ILE A 50 12.66 1.50 -15.19
N ARG A 51 13.53 2.11 -15.96
CA ARG A 51 14.17 3.39 -15.62
C ARG A 51 13.14 4.51 -15.46
N ARG A 52 12.08 4.56 -16.27
CA ARG A 52 10.96 5.51 -16.09
C ARG A 52 10.26 5.28 -14.75
N ASP A 53 9.96 4.03 -14.41
CA ASP A 53 9.29 3.69 -13.13
C ASP A 53 10.16 4.01 -11.92
N ILE A 54 11.47 3.79 -11.99
CA ILE A 54 12.42 4.18 -10.94
C ILE A 54 12.42 5.70 -10.74
N ARG A 55 12.49 6.49 -11.83
CA ARG A 55 12.43 7.97 -11.74
C ARG A 55 11.11 8.46 -11.17
N ARG A 56 9.99 7.82 -11.52
CA ARG A 56 8.65 8.10 -10.97
C ARG A 56 8.47 7.57 -9.54
N LYS A 57 9.43 6.83 -9.01
CA LYS A 57 9.39 6.22 -7.67
C LYS A 57 8.23 5.24 -7.48
N VAL A 58 7.80 4.55 -8.53
CA VAL A 58 6.70 3.58 -8.52
C VAL A 58 7.15 2.14 -8.72
N SER A 59 8.44 1.88 -8.92
CA SER A 59 9.02 0.54 -9.05
C SER A 59 9.50 0.00 -7.71
N TYR A 60 9.20 -1.26 -7.45
CA TYR A 60 9.52 -1.97 -6.20
C TYR A 60 10.10 -3.35 -6.47
N VAL A 61 10.92 -3.83 -5.55
CA VAL A 61 11.48 -5.18 -5.52
C VAL A 61 11.08 -5.91 -4.25
N ILE A 62 10.94 -7.22 -4.37
CA ILE A 62 10.68 -8.14 -3.26
C ILE A 62 11.96 -8.92 -3.01
N LEU A 63 12.40 -8.92 -1.76
CA LEU A 63 13.58 -9.62 -1.27
C LEU A 63 13.16 -10.73 -0.31
N GLU A 64 13.82 -11.88 -0.39
CA GLU A 64 13.80 -12.91 0.63
C GLU A 64 15.25 -13.10 1.13
N GLY A 65 15.52 -12.62 2.34
CA GLY A 65 16.88 -12.40 2.79
C GLY A 65 17.63 -11.43 1.89
N ARG A 66 18.73 -11.89 1.25
CA ARG A 66 19.51 -11.09 0.28
C ARG A 66 19.12 -11.31 -1.18
N LYS A 67 18.23 -12.26 -1.48
CA LYS A 67 17.85 -12.60 -2.85
C LYS A 67 16.71 -11.71 -3.33
N LEU A 68 16.85 -11.12 -4.50
CA LEU A 68 15.78 -10.41 -5.20
C LEU A 68 14.95 -11.45 -5.97
N ILE A 69 13.72 -11.70 -5.48
CA ILE A 69 12.82 -12.76 -5.94
C ILE A 69 11.64 -12.27 -6.76
N GLY A 70 11.37 -10.96 -6.74
CA GLY A 70 10.23 -10.40 -7.48
C GLY A 70 10.34 -8.89 -7.66
N THR A 71 9.56 -8.38 -8.60
CA THR A 71 9.42 -6.95 -8.89
C THR A 71 8.00 -6.61 -9.30
N PHE A 72 7.58 -5.38 -9.07
CA PHE A 72 6.31 -4.83 -9.52
C PHE A 72 6.38 -3.30 -9.60
N ALA A 73 5.47 -2.71 -10.36
CA ALA A 73 5.19 -1.28 -10.27
C ALA A 73 3.85 -1.07 -9.57
N PHE A 74 3.80 -0.14 -8.61
CA PHE A 74 2.59 0.29 -7.93
C PHE A 74 2.38 1.78 -8.18
N ILE A 75 1.29 2.11 -8.88
CA ILE A 75 0.98 3.48 -9.33
C ILE A 75 -0.27 3.96 -8.60
N PRO A 76 -0.13 4.77 -7.54
CA PRO A 76 -1.26 5.42 -6.90
C PRO A 76 -1.86 6.51 -7.81
N GLY A 77 -3.19 6.62 -7.81
CA GLY A 77 -3.92 7.65 -8.54
C GLY A 77 -4.43 7.20 -9.91
N ALA A 78 -4.97 8.17 -10.66
CA ALA A 78 -5.65 7.88 -11.90
C ALA A 78 -4.69 7.39 -13.00
N GLU A 79 -4.96 6.21 -13.50
CA GLU A 79 -4.29 5.61 -14.66
C GLU A 79 -5.11 5.93 -15.93
N PRO A 80 -4.52 6.55 -16.98
CA PRO A 80 -5.27 6.97 -18.16
C PRO A 80 -6.08 5.87 -18.82
N THR A 81 -5.52 4.66 -18.95
CA THR A 81 -6.16 3.51 -19.59
C THR A 81 -7.32 2.94 -18.76
N TYR A 82 -7.41 3.30 -17.47
CA TYR A 82 -8.46 2.84 -16.55
C TYR A 82 -9.63 3.82 -16.40
N ARG A 83 -9.59 4.96 -17.10
CA ARG A 83 -10.70 5.95 -17.07
C ARG A 83 -11.98 5.39 -17.67
N ARG A 84 -11.88 4.63 -18.76
CA ARG A 84 -13.02 4.00 -19.43
C ARG A 84 -12.93 2.49 -19.24
N ILE A 85 -14.04 1.89 -18.86
CA ILE A 85 -14.22 0.46 -18.78
C ILE A 85 -15.42 0.08 -19.65
N TYR A 86 -15.31 -1.02 -20.36
CA TYR A 86 -16.30 -1.51 -21.31
C TYR A 86 -16.82 -2.87 -20.83
N ARG A 87 -18.07 -3.17 -21.18
CA ARG A 87 -18.73 -4.45 -20.84
C ARG A 87 -18.69 -4.77 -19.35
N GLY A 88 -18.83 -3.70 -18.51
CA GLY A 88 -18.85 -3.81 -17.06
C GLY A 88 -18.64 -2.47 -16.38
N HIS A 89 -18.27 -2.52 -15.12
CA HIS A 89 -18.06 -1.32 -14.30
C HIS A 89 -17.04 -1.60 -13.18
N TRP A 90 -16.35 -0.54 -12.72
CA TRP A 90 -15.51 -0.62 -11.53
C TRP A 90 -16.39 -0.77 -10.29
N LEU A 91 -15.94 -1.56 -9.31
CA LEU A 91 -16.63 -1.74 -8.01
C LEU A 91 -16.73 -0.42 -7.25
N ASP A 92 -15.69 0.38 -7.31
CA ASP A 92 -15.61 1.71 -6.73
C ASP A 92 -14.90 2.67 -7.70
N ARG A 93 -15.55 3.78 -8.02
CA ARG A 93 -15.04 4.82 -8.93
C ARG A 93 -14.59 6.08 -8.20
N GLU A 94 -14.97 6.23 -6.94
CA GLU A 94 -14.82 7.47 -6.20
C GLU A 94 -13.60 7.51 -5.28
N THR A 95 -13.29 6.37 -4.65
CA THR A 95 -12.14 6.35 -3.75
C THR A 95 -10.82 6.23 -4.51
N PRO A 96 -9.73 6.84 -4.00
CA PRO A 96 -8.41 6.67 -4.56
C PRO A 96 -8.03 5.21 -4.73
N TYR A 97 -7.40 4.86 -5.84
CA TYR A 97 -6.94 3.50 -6.11
C TYR A 97 -5.47 3.47 -6.52
N GLY A 98 -4.86 2.31 -6.34
CA GLY A 98 -3.53 2.01 -6.87
C GLY A 98 -3.61 0.95 -7.96
N THR A 99 -2.75 1.06 -8.96
CA THR A 99 -2.66 0.07 -10.04
C THR A 99 -1.37 -0.73 -9.92
N ILE A 100 -1.49 -2.07 -9.95
CA ILE A 100 -0.33 -2.96 -10.02
C ILE A 100 -0.02 -3.24 -11.49
N HIS A 101 1.21 -2.95 -11.89
CA HIS A 101 1.72 -3.23 -13.23
C HIS A 101 3.05 -4.00 -13.17
N ARG A 102 3.40 -4.65 -14.27
CA ARG A 102 4.72 -5.26 -14.49
C ARG A 102 5.18 -6.14 -13.34
N ILE A 103 4.24 -6.92 -12.78
CA ILE A 103 4.61 -7.89 -11.76
C ILE A 103 5.30 -9.09 -12.39
N ALA A 104 6.46 -9.43 -11.86
CA ALA A 104 7.21 -10.63 -12.21
C ALA A 104 7.87 -11.22 -10.97
N GLY A 105 7.91 -12.53 -10.89
CA GLY A 105 8.54 -13.28 -9.82
C GLY A 105 9.43 -14.38 -10.36
N ASP A 106 10.43 -14.77 -9.58
CA ASP A 106 11.22 -15.96 -9.82
C ASP A 106 10.34 -17.18 -9.53
N PRO A 107 10.11 -18.08 -10.49
CA PRO A 107 9.22 -19.24 -10.33
C PRO A 107 9.70 -20.22 -9.24
N ALA A 108 10.96 -20.17 -8.84
CA ALA A 108 11.47 -20.94 -7.70
C ALA A 108 10.90 -20.50 -6.36
N PHE A 109 10.26 -19.31 -6.29
CA PHE A 109 9.70 -18.75 -5.05
C PHE A 109 8.18 -18.59 -5.17
N LYS A 110 7.44 -19.34 -4.35
CA LYS A 110 5.97 -19.25 -4.30
C LYS A 110 5.52 -17.99 -3.57
N GLY A 111 4.30 -17.49 -3.87
CA GLY A 111 3.66 -16.39 -3.11
C GLY A 111 4.25 -15.01 -3.35
N VAL A 112 4.99 -14.77 -4.45
CA VAL A 112 5.53 -13.45 -4.81
C VAL A 112 4.39 -12.44 -5.02
N PHE A 113 3.31 -12.85 -5.71
CA PHE A 113 2.13 -12.01 -5.91
C PHE A 113 1.44 -11.67 -4.58
N ALA A 114 1.25 -12.64 -3.70
CA ALA A 114 0.65 -12.42 -2.38
C ALA A 114 1.46 -11.39 -1.55
N THR A 115 2.80 -11.48 -1.58
CA THR A 115 3.67 -10.48 -0.94
C THR A 115 3.49 -9.08 -1.55
N CYS A 116 3.44 -8.98 -2.88
CA CYS A 116 3.15 -7.73 -3.59
C CYS A 116 1.79 -7.17 -3.17
N LEU A 117 0.75 -8.01 -3.20
CA LEU A 117 -0.61 -7.60 -2.88
C LEU A 117 -0.73 -7.14 -1.43
N THR A 118 -0.17 -7.87 -0.46
CA THR A 118 -0.16 -7.47 0.96
C THR A 118 0.46 -6.09 1.13
N TRP A 119 1.63 -5.87 0.54
CA TRP A 119 2.30 -4.58 0.61
C TRP A 119 1.48 -3.45 -0.04
N CYS A 120 0.93 -3.65 -1.24
CA CYS A 120 0.08 -2.66 -1.92
C CYS A 120 -1.19 -2.38 -1.11
N TRP A 121 -1.79 -3.42 -0.52
CA TRP A 121 -3.01 -3.33 0.27
C TRP A 121 -2.85 -2.52 1.55
N GLU A 122 -1.72 -2.65 2.22
CA GLU A 122 -1.37 -1.82 3.38
C GLU A 122 -1.32 -0.34 3.00
N HIS A 123 -0.78 -0.03 1.81
CA HIS A 123 -0.60 1.35 1.34
C HIS A 123 -1.91 1.96 0.81
N LEU A 124 -2.67 1.22 0.01
CA LEU A 124 -3.93 1.70 -0.59
C LEU A 124 -4.85 0.52 -0.93
N PRO A 125 -5.85 0.21 -0.08
CA PRO A 125 -6.68 -0.99 -0.24
C PRO A 125 -7.88 -0.76 -1.18
N ASN A 126 -7.63 -0.17 -2.31
CA ASN A 126 -8.42 -0.15 -3.51
C ASN A 126 -7.43 -0.37 -4.67
N ILE A 127 -7.37 -1.59 -5.16
CA ILE A 127 -6.35 -2.01 -6.12
C ILE A 127 -7.02 -2.42 -7.42
N ARG A 128 -6.51 -1.88 -8.52
CA ARG A 128 -6.87 -2.27 -9.88
C ARG A 128 -5.69 -2.95 -10.55
N ILE A 129 -5.99 -3.93 -11.40
CA ILE A 129 -5.00 -4.66 -12.19
C ILE A 129 -5.65 -5.11 -13.49
N ASP A 130 -4.86 -5.20 -14.55
CA ASP A 130 -5.30 -5.77 -15.81
C ASP A 130 -4.39 -6.92 -16.24
N THR A 131 -4.94 -7.80 -17.05
CA THR A 131 -4.17 -8.88 -17.67
C THR A 131 -4.73 -9.26 -19.05
N HIS A 132 -3.92 -9.92 -19.87
CA HIS A 132 -4.38 -10.45 -21.13
C HIS A 132 -5.33 -11.64 -20.90
N ARG A 133 -6.31 -11.83 -21.81
CA ARG A 133 -7.27 -12.95 -21.70
C ARG A 133 -6.61 -14.33 -21.66
N ASP A 134 -5.48 -14.50 -22.36
CA ASP A 134 -4.73 -15.74 -22.42
C ASP A 134 -3.79 -15.96 -21.24
N ASN A 135 -3.64 -14.98 -20.34
CA ASN A 135 -2.85 -15.14 -19.13
C ASN A 135 -3.67 -15.87 -18.05
N ARG A 136 -3.82 -17.19 -18.23
CA ARG A 136 -4.62 -18.03 -17.33
C ARG A 136 -4.04 -18.04 -15.92
N ILE A 137 -2.71 -18.06 -15.82
CA ILE A 137 -2.00 -18.06 -14.53
C ILE A 137 -2.40 -16.81 -13.73
N MET A 138 -2.26 -15.62 -14.33
CA MET A 138 -2.61 -14.38 -13.63
C MET A 138 -4.10 -14.28 -13.29
N ARG A 139 -4.98 -14.71 -14.19
CA ARG A 139 -6.42 -14.74 -13.94
C ARG A 139 -6.75 -15.62 -12.73
N HIS A 140 -6.21 -16.82 -12.66
CA HIS A 140 -6.39 -17.72 -11.52
C HIS A 140 -5.86 -17.10 -10.22
N ILE A 141 -4.69 -16.46 -10.26
CA ILE A 141 -4.12 -15.76 -9.10
C ILE A 141 -5.08 -14.64 -8.65
N LEU A 142 -5.57 -13.81 -9.56
CA LEU A 142 -6.47 -12.70 -9.23
C LEU A 142 -7.77 -13.19 -8.60
N GLU A 143 -8.36 -14.24 -9.13
CA GLU A 143 -9.57 -14.87 -8.58
C GLU A 143 -9.32 -15.43 -7.17
N SER A 144 -8.23 -16.18 -6.99
CA SER A 144 -7.85 -16.75 -5.68
C SER A 144 -7.53 -15.70 -4.63
N GLU A 145 -7.01 -14.55 -5.04
CA GLU A 145 -6.74 -13.41 -4.16
C GLU A 145 -7.96 -12.49 -3.94
N GLY A 146 -9.14 -12.86 -4.45
CA GLY A 146 -10.40 -12.17 -4.22
C GLY A 146 -10.56 -10.87 -5.01
N PHE A 147 -9.93 -10.77 -6.19
CA PHE A 147 -10.26 -9.72 -7.15
C PHE A 147 -11.55 -10.07 -7.90
N SER A 148 -12.38 -9.06 -8.13
CA SER A 148 -13.56 -9.19 -9.00
C SER A 148 -13.23 -8.73 -10.40
N TYR A 149 -13.69 -9.49 -11.39
CA TYR A 149 -13.69 -9.06 -12.78
C TYR A 149 -14.64 -7.87 -12.95
N CYS A 150 -14.15 -6.79 -13.57
CA CYS A 150 -14.89 -5.54 -13.72
C CYS A 150 -15.28 -5.23 -15.16
N GLY A 151 -14.65 -5.85 -16.15
CA GLY A 151 -14.89 -5.57 -17.56
C GLY A 151 -13.60 -5.49 -18.37
N ILE A 152 -13.63 -4.72 -19.44
CA ILE A 152 -12.55 -4.59 -20.42
C ILE A 152 -12.01 -3.17 -20.43
N ILE A 153 -10.69 -3.03 -20.48
CA ILE A 153 -10.00 -1.79 -20.80
C ILE A 153 -9.19 -1.95 -22.07
N TYR A 154 -8.82 -0.82 -22.67
CA TYR A 154 -7.92 -0.78 -23.85
C TYR A 154 -6.67 -0.02 -23.48
N LEU A 155 -5.51 -0.59 -23.82
CA LEU A 155 -4.24 0.08 -23.71
C LEU A 155 -4.10 1.19 -24.78
N LEU A 156 -3.06 2.01 -24.70
CA LEU A 156 -2.85 3.11 -25.65
C LEU A 156 -2.62 2.63 -27.08
N ASP A 157 -2.13 1.41 -27.26
CA ASP A 157 -1.95 0.72 -28.55
C ASP A 157 -3.23 0.01 -29.05
N GLY A 158 -4.35 0.15 -28.32
CA GLY A 158 -5.63 -0.48 -28.63
C GLY A 158 -5.74 -1.95 -28.16
N ALA A 159 -4.73 -2.50 -27.53
CA ALA A 159 -4.78 -3.88 -27.04
C ALA A 159 -5.78 -4.05 -25.90
N GLU A 160 -6.65 -5.05 -26.01
CA GLU A 160 -7.66 -5.38 -25.00
C GLU A 160 -7.04 -6.02 -23.77
N ARG A 161 -7.55 -5.66 -22.59
CA ARG A 161 -7.20 -6.25 -21.29
C ARG A 161 -8.44 -6.52 -20.46
N LEU A 162 -8.42 -7.63 -19.76
CA LEU A 162 -9.40 -7.93 -18.71
C LEU A 162 -9.03 -7.14 -17.47
N ALA A 163 -9.97 -6.36 -16.95
CA ALA A 163 -9.77 -5.47 -15.82
C ALA A 163 -10.38 -6.07 -14.55
N PHE A 164 -9.63 -5.98 -13.46
CA PHE A 164 -10.00 -6.50 -12.15
C PHE A 164 -9.84 -5.44 -11.08
N GLN A 165 -10.67 -5.51 -10.04
CA GLN A 165 -10.56 -4.62 -8.87
C GLN A 165 -10.79 -5.42 -7.59
N LYS A 166 -10.03 -5.04 -6.55
CA LYS A 166 -10.22 -5.48 -5.16
C LYS A 166 -10.31 -4.24 -4.29
N ILE A 167 -11.35 -4.15 -3.46
CA ILE A 167 -11.59 -3.02 -2.56
C ILE A 167 -11.67 -3.49 -1.11
N ALA A 168 -11.37 -2.57 -0.18
CA ALA A 168 -11.54 -2.85 1.24
C ALA A 168 -13.01 -3.03 1.61
N ASP A 169 -13.27 -4.00 2.46
CA ASP A 169 -14.53 -4.10 3.16
C ASP A 169 -14.56 -3.05 4.29
N VAL A 170 -15.19 -1.91 4.00
CA VAL A 170 -15.28 -0.77 4.92
C VAL A 170 -16.05 -1.13 6.20
N GLU A 171 -17.05 -1.99 6.12
CA GLU A 171 -17.82 -2.40 7.30
C GLU A 171 -16.97 -3.29 8.23
N ARG A 172 -16.17 -4.19 7.66
CA ARG A 172 -15.20 -4.98 8.43
C ARG A 172 -14.14 -4.06 9.07
N LEU A 173 -13.54 -3.15 8.30
CA LEU A 173 -12.59 -2.17 8.84
C LEU A 173 -13.18 -1.35 9.98
N ARG A 174 -14.48 -0.97 9.88
CA ARG A 174 -15.16 -0.23 10.93
C ARG A 174 -15.36 -1.06 12.20
N LYS A 175 -15.68 -2.34 12.08
CA LYS A 175 -15.79 -3.25 13.23
C LYS A 175 -14.44 -3.40 13.92
N ASP A 176 -13.38 -3.67 13.15
CA ASP A 176 -12.02 -3.81 13.69
C ASP A 176 -11.54 -2.51 14.36
N ALA A 177 -11.79 -1.35 13.73
CA ALA A 177 -11.44 -0.05 14.29
C ALA A 177 -12.16 0.28 15.59
N LYS A 178 -13.45 -0.04 15.71
CA LYS A 178 -14.22 0.14 16.95
C LYS A 178 -13.69 -0.71 18.10
N LEU A 179 -13.12 -1.87 17.81
CA LEU A 179 -12.53 -2.75 18.82
C LEU A 179 -11.13 -2.28 19.23
N VAL A 180 -10.27 -1.98 18.25
CA VAL A 180 -8.83 -1.76 18.47
C VAL A 180 -8.50 -0.33 18.89
N LEU A 181 -9.05 0.67 18.19
CA LEU A 181 -8.58 2.05 18.32
C LEU A 181 -8.96 2.70 19.66
N PRO A 182 -10.17 2.55 20.21
CA PRO A 182 -10.49 3.12 21.51
C PRO A 182 -9.64 2.51 22.65
N ALA A 183 -9.44 1.20 22.62
CA ALA A 183 -8.61 0.50 23.61
C ALA A 183 -7.15 1.00 23.54
N ARG A 184 -6.57 1.11 22.33
CA ARG A 184 -5.20 1.61 22.18
C ARG A 184 -5.07 3.09 22.56
N CYS A 185 -6.05 3.92 22.20
CA CYS A 185 -6.09 5.32 22.57
C CYS A 185 -6.16 5.49 24.10
N GLY A 186 -7.00 4.70 24.78
CA GLY A 186 -7.10 4.69 26.24
C GLY A 186 -5.79 4.33 26.91
N ALA A 187 -5.14 3.26 26.47
CA ALA A 187 -3.85 2.84 27.01
C ALA A 187 -2.73 3.89 26.85
N LEU A 188 -2.68 4.57 25.69
CA LEU A 188 -1.72 5.66 25.47
C LEU A 188 -2.06 6.91 26.29
N ALA A 189 -3.35 7.24 26.41
CA ALA A 189 -3.80 8.37 27.24
C ALA A 189 -3.47 8.14 28.72
N GLU A 190 -3.70 6.95 29.24
CA GLU A 190 -3.34 6.56 30.61
C GLU A 190 -1.83 6.65 30.86
N ARG A 191 -1.04 6.04 29.95
CA ARG A 191 0.44 6.04 30.05
C ARG A 191 1.02 7.45 30.14
N TYR A 192 0.45 8.41 29.41
CA TYR A 192 1.00 9.76 29.29
C TYR A 192 0.17 10.85 29.99
N GLY A 193 -0.81 10.47 30.80
CA GLY A 193 -1.60 11.35 31.60
C GLY A 193 -2.48 12.33 30.81
N PHE A 194 -3.07 11.85 29.70
CA PHE A 194 -4.04 12.63 28.92
C PHE A 194 -5.48 12.30 29.34
N THR A 195 -6.33 13.33 29.38
CA THR A 195 -7.77 13.17 29.63
C THR A 195 -8.55 13.69 28.45
N TYR A 196 -9.36 12.83 27.83
CA TYR A 196 -10.26 13.17 26.73
C TYR A 196 -11.71 12.84 27.08
N ASN A 197 -12.66 13.41 26.34
CA ASN A 197 -14.08 13.17 26.57
C ASN A 197 -14.54 11.84 25.92
N LYS A 198 -14.43 11.73 24.57
CA LYS A 198 -14.87 10.55 23.81
C LYS A 198 -13.96 10.29 22.60
N VAL A 199 -13.86 9.01 22.20
CA VAL A 199 -13.26 8.61 20.93
C VAL A 199 -14.37 8.23 19.95
N PHE A 200 -14.32 8.80 18.75
CA PHE A 200 -15.21 8.47 17.64
C PHE A 200 -14.42 7.85 16.50
N ILE A 201 -14.95 6.77 15.94
CA ILE A 201 -14.40 6.17 14.71
C ILE A 201 -15.07 6.80 13.51
N LYS A 202 -14.28 7.45 12.67
CA LYS A 202 -14.72 8.16 11.47
C LYS A 202 -14.20 7.50 10.19
N HIS A 203 -14.91 7.74 9.10
CA HIS A 203 -14.49 7.37 7.76
C HIS A 203 -14.26 8.65 6.96
N ASN A 204 -13.15 9.34 7.25
CA ASN A 204 -12.78 10.57 6.55
C ASN A 204 -11.84 10.26 5.38
N ARG A 205 -11.99 11.01 4.28
CA ARG A 205 -11.15 10.87 3.08
C ARG A 205 -9.92 11.80 3.08
N SER A 206 -9.79 12.70 4.06
CA SER A 206 -8.78 13.76 4.05
C SER A 206 -7.81 13.75 5.23
N ASN A 207 -8.20 13.14 6.37
CA ASN A 207 -7.37 13.14 7.56
C ASN A 207 -7.41 11.80 8.30
N TRP A 208 -6.33 11.51 9.00
CA TRP A 208 -6.16 10.29 9.81
C TRP A 208 -6.78 10.42 11.20
N GLY A 209 -6.88 11.65 11.70
CA GLY A 209 -7.47 11.96 13.00
C GLY A 209 -7.81 13.43 13.12
N SER A 210 -8.49 13.80 14.22
CA SER A 210 -8.69 15.16 14.66
C SER A 210 -9.08 15.22 16.13
N CYS A 211 -8.68 16.29 16.82
CA CYS A 211 -9.12 16.62 18.17
C CYS A 211 -10.01 17.86 18.12
N SER A 212 -11.16 17.82 18.81
CA SER A 212 -12.06 18.99 18.90
C SER A 212 -11.82 19.80 20.17
N ALA A 213 -12.27 21.07 20.17
CA ALA A 213 -12.24 21.93 21.37
C ALA A 213 -12.98 21.33 22.59
N LYS A 214 -13.95 20.41 22.34
CA LYS A 214 -14.64 19.65 23.42
C LYS A 214 -13.84 18.43 23.88
N LYS A 215 -12.56 18.32 23.52
CA LYS A 215 -11.68 17.19 23.85
C LYS A 215 -12.21 15.83 23.34
N ASN A 216 -12.96 15.82 22.23
CA ASN A 216 -13.30 14.60 21.55
C ASN A 216 -12.24 14.27 20.50
N LEU A 217 -11.83 13.01 20.45
CA LEU A 217 -10.88 12.49 19.47
C LEU A 217 -11.65 11.77 18.37
N ASN A 218 -11.41 12.15 17.11
CA ASN A 218 -11.91 11.42 15.96
C ASN A 218 -10.73 10.65 15.36
N LEU A 219 -10.85 9.33 15.26
CA LEU A 219 -9.83 8.45 14.69
C LEU A 219 -10.39 7.82 13.41
N ASN A 220 -9.61 7.87 12.35
CA ASN A 220 -10.02 7.27 11.09
C ASN A 220 -9.97 5.75 11.18
N LEU A 221 -11.00 5.08 10.67
CA LEU A 221 -11.05 3.61 10.63
C LEU A 221 -9.85 2.99 9.89
N ASN A 222 -9.27 3.71 8.94
CA ASN A 222 -8.09 3.26 8.21
C ASN A 222 -6.82 3.10 9.08
N LEU A 223 -6.81 3.60 10.30
CA LEU A 223 -5.68 3.44 11.24
C LEU A 223 -5.40 1.98 11.59
N VAL A 224 -6.40 1.09 11.54
CA VAL A 224 -6.19 -0.35 11.81
C VAL A 224 -5.35 -1.05 10.74
N ARG A 225 -5.22 -0.45 9.56
CA ARG A 225 -4.40 -0.96 8.46
C ARG A 225 -2.93 -0.54 8.56
N LEU A 226 -2.65 0.49 9.34
CA LEU A 226 -1.30 1.01 9.49
C LEU A 226 -0.45 0.07 10.36
N PRO A 227 0.87 0.00 10.08
CA PRO A 227 1.83 -0.52 11.05
C PRO A 227 1.63 0.12 12.42
N ALA A 228 1.88 -0.65 13.49
CA ALA A 228 1.57 -0.23 14.85
C ALA A 228 2.21 1.13 15.20
N GLU A 229 3.45 1.35 14.79
CA GLU A 229 4.18 2.60 15.04
C GLU A 229 3.54 3.83 14.35
N LEU A 230 2.97 3.68 13.15
CA LEU A 230 2.29 4.78 12.46
C LEU A 230 0.91 5.04 13.03
N ARG A 231 0.20 4.00 13.41
CA ARG A 231 -1.08 4.12 14.13
C ARG A 231 -0.89 4.84 15.46
N ASP A 232 0.09 4.42 16.24
CA ASP A 232 0.39 5.01 17.54
C ASP A 232 0.86 6.46 17.39
N TYR A 233 1.68 6.77 16.39
CA TYR A 233 2.05 8.14 16.06
C TYR A 233 0.82 9.03 15.83
N VAL A 234 -0.16 8.58 15.05
CA VAL A 234 -1.38 9.38 14.81
C VAL A 234 -2.18 9.55 16.10
N ILE A 235 -2.34 8.50 16.90
CA ILE A 235 -3.05 8.59 18.19
C ILE A 235 -2.34 9.58 19.12
N LEU A 236 -1.01 9.51 19.25
CA LEU A 236 -0.23 10.46 20.05
C LEU A 236 -0.37 11.89 19.53
N HIS A 237 -0.37 12.09 18.21
CA HIS A 237 -0.60 13.40 17.60
C HIS A 237 -1.95 13.99 18.02
N GLU A 238 -3.03 13.22 18.00
CA GLU A 238 -4.36 13.68 18.43
C GLU A 238 -4.43 13.88 19.94
N LEU A 239 -3.74 13.07 20.73
CA LEU A 239 -3.64 13.27 22.19
C LEU A 239 -2.88 14.57 22.54
N CYS A 240 -1.81 14.90 21.80
CA CYS A 240 -1.09 16.17 21.99
C CYS A 240 -1.99 17.39 21.82
N HIS A 241 -2.98 17.34 20.91
CA HIS A 241 -3.95 18.42 20.74
C HIS A 241 -4.84 18.68 21.95
N LEU A 242 -4.93 17.75 22.90
CA LEU A 242 -5.64 17.99 24.17
C LEU A 242 -4.95 19.04 25.06
N ARG A 243 -3.63 19.26 24.85
CA ARG A 243 -2.83 20.24 25.56
C ARG A 243 -2.40 21.41 24.66
N GLN A 244 -2.09 21.15 23.42
CA GLN A 244 -1.59 22.13 22.44
C GLN A 244 -2.41 22.04 21.15
N MET A 245 -3.39 22.93 20.98
CA MET A 245 -4.30 22.91 19.82
C MET A 245 -3.57 23.24 18.50
N ASN A 246 -2.52 24.05 18.55
CA ASN A 246 -1.75 24.48 17.38
C ASN A 246 -0.46 23.69 17.26
N HIS A 247 0.01 23.50 16.01
CA HIS A 247 1.27 22.81 15.70
C HIS A 247 2.49 23.73 15.91
N GLY A 248 2.58 24.41 17.06
CA GLY A 248 3.73 25.24 17.43
C GLY A 248 4.93 24.41 17.93
N PRO A 249 6.03 25.08 18.33
CA PRO A 249 7.23 24.39 18.83
C PRO A 249 6.94 23.47 20.03
N GLU A 250 6.10 23.90 20.96
CA GLU A 250 5.71 23.10 22.14
C GLU A 250 4.98 21.82 21.77
N PHE A 251 4.07 21.88 20.76
CA PHE A 251 3.41 20.70 20.22
C PHE A 251 4.42 19.71 19.68
N HIS A 252 5.35 20.17 18.83
CA HIS A 252 6.35 19.31 18.21
C HIS A 252 7.33 18.71 19.22
N THR A 253 7.74 19.48 20.22
CA THR A 253 8.60 19.00 21.31
C THR A 253 7.90 17.90 22.12
N MET A 254 6.65 18.12 22.50
CA MET A 254 5.85 17.12 23.22
C MET A 254 5.65 15.85 22.38
N LEU A 255 5.23 15.98 21.13
CA LEU A 255 5.00 14.84 20.24
C LEU A 255 6.29 14.02 20.02
N GLU A 256 7.43 14.70 19.82
CA GLU A 256 8.72 14.02 19.68
C GLU A 256 9.07 13.23 20.94
N SER A 257 8.98 13.84 22.12
CA SER A 257 9.25 13.17 23.39
C SER A 257 8.42 11.90 23.57
N LEU A 258 7.11 11.95 23.26
CA LEU A 258 6.22 10.80 23.36
C LEU A 258 6.54 9.72 22.31
N CYS A 259 6.89 10.10 21.10
CA CYS A 259 7.29 9.16 20.06
C CYS A 259 8.59 8.43 20.42
N VAL A 260 9.59 9.15 20.92
CA VAL A 260 10.87 8.57 21.36
C VAL A 260 10.67 7.62 22.52
N ASP A 261 9.88 8.01 23.54
CA ASP A 261 9.60 7.16 24.69
C ASP A 261 8.86 5.86 24.30
N LEU A 262 7.92 5.94 23.37
CA LEU A 262 7.11 4.78 22.99
C LEU A 262 7.81 3.85 21.99
N LEU A 263 8.53 4.41 21.01
CA LEU A 263 9.03 3.70 19.83
C LEU A 263 10.56 3.57 19.79
N GLY A 264 11.26 4.35 20.63
CA GLY A 264 12.72 4.40 20.68
C GLY A 264 13.38 5.16 19.53
N ASP A 265 14.65 5.49 19.69
CA ASP A 265 15.48 6.18 18.69
C ASP A 265 15.87 5.22 17.54
N ARG A 266 14.99 4.99 16.60
CA ARG A 266 15.29 4.08 15.47
C ARG A 266 15.73 4.77 14.18
N ILE A 267 15.82 6.12 14.15
CA ILE A 267 16.16 6.87 12.93
C ILE A 267 17.26 7.88 13.24
N PRO A 268 18.52 7.64 12.81
CA PRO A 268 19.55 8.64 12.86
C PRO A 268 19.18 9.88 12.02
N ASP A 269 19.60 11.06 12.45
CA ASP A 269 19.59 12.34 11.73
C ASP A 269 18.27 13.11 11.59
N ARG A 270 17.13 12.67 12.17
CA ARG A 270 15.88 13.44 12.09
C ARG A 270 15.00 13.19 13.32
N PRO A 271 14.19 14.19 13.74
CA PRO A 271 13.15 13.98 14.73
C PRO A 271 12.23 12.82 14.29
N LEU A 272 11.95 11.90 15.22
CA LEU A 272 11.21 10.67 14.93
C LEU A 272 9.79 10.97 14.41
N HIS A 273 9.09 11.95 14.99
CA HIS A 273 7.76 12.36 14.54
C HIS A 273 7.76 12.87 13.08
N VAL A 274 8.83 13.54 12.62
CA VAL A 274 8.98 14.01 11.24
C VAL A 274 9.15 12.82 10.28
N ALA A 275 9.93 11.83 10.69
CA ALA A 275 10.14 10.62 9.91
C ALA A 275 8.85 9.79 9.80
N LEU A 276 8.12 9.62 10.90
CA LEU A 276 6.82 8.92 10.92
C LEU A 276 5.78 9.64 10.06
N ARG A 277 5.69 11.00 10.17
CA ARG A 277 4.82 11.80 9.30
C ARG A 277 5.13 11.62 7.82
N ARG A 278 6.43 11.59 7.45
CA ARG A 278 6.85 11.35 6.06
C ARG A 278 6.44 9.97 5.59
N ARG A 279 6.61 8.94 6.43
CA ARG A 279 6.23 7.57 6.13
C ARG A 279 4.70 7.43 6.00
N LEU A 280 3.93 8.08 6.86
CA LEU A 280 2.46 8.09 6.81
C LEU A 280 1.91 8.60 5.47
N ARG A 281 2.59 9.54 4.82
CA ARG A 281 2.19 10.07 3.49
C ARG A 281 2.20 9.03 2.37
N SER A 282 2.84 7.87 2.55
CA SER A 282 2.81 6.78 1.57
C SER A 282 1.56 5.89 1.68
N TYR A 283 0.71 6.12 2.69
CA TYR A 283 -0.53 5.39 2.91
C TYR A 283 -1.74 6.23 2.49
N GLY A 284 -2.68 5.61 1.78
CA GLY A 284 -3.92 6.25 1.33
C GLY A 284 -5.11 5.93 2.24
N LEU A 285 -6.05 6.85 2.31
CA LEU A 285 -7.36 6.65 2.93
C LEU A 285 -8.34 6.07 1.90
N VAL A 286 -9.21 5.15 2.30
CA VAL A 286 -10.34 4.61 1.52
C VAL A 286 -11.65 4.98 2.15
#